data_5b69e709f55a800dc5e0fd73036faacb
#
_entry.id   5b69e709f55a800dc5e0fd73036faacb
#
_cell.length_a   1.000
_cell.length_b   1.000
_cell.length_c   1.000
_cell.angle_alpha   90.00
_cell.angle_beta   90.00
_cell.angle_gamma   90.00
#
_symmetry.space_group_name_H-M   'P 1'
#
loop_
_entity.id
_entity.type
_entity.pdbx_description
1 polymer ?
#
loop_
_entity_poly.entity_id
_entity_poly.type
_entity_poly.pdbx_seq_one_letter_code
_entity_poly.pdbx_strand_id
1 'polypeptide(L)'
;SHWRRWNPHLHAPGTLTNDGFGDDWDGFLKAIESASPVVEVLGITDYLTIECYKAVKAQKDAGRLPKVKLIFPNVEFRMTVATDKLKGINLHLLFCPDDADHVDRIERALSSLAFEYKSSQYRCNLAELALLGKAHHNGAIEAGPARSVGANQFKVELTDLRKMFRNDKWVTENCLVAVAASNNDGTAGLQYDASFAALRQEIETFAHVIFSSNAKTRDFWLGKSSSDDLK
;
A
#
# COMPACT_ATOMS: atom_id res chain seq x y z
N SER A 1 -4.47 0.33 30.21
CA SER A 1 -4.38 0.24 28.75
C SER A 1 -3.53 -0.97 28.39
N HIS A 2 -4.03 -1.84 27.52
CA HIS A 2 -3.23 -2.96 27.01
C HIS A 2 -2.67 -2.57 25.65
N TRP A 3 -1.34 -2.71 25.49
CA TRP A 3 -0.70 -2.61 24.20
C TRP A 3 -1.12 -3.80 23.34
N ARG A 4 -1.53 -3.53 22.08
CA ARG A 4 -1.87 -4.55 21.09
C ARG A 4 -0.78 -4.58 20.02
N ARG A 5 -0.39 -5.78 19.59
CA ARG A 5 0.52 -5.92 18.46
C ARG A 5 -0.25 -5.76 17.17
N TRP A 6 0.18 -4.81 16.37
CA TRP A 6 -0.30 -4.54 15.02
C TRP A 6 0.72 -5.02 14.00
N ASN A 7 0.24 -5.57 12.89
CA ASN A 7 1.01 -5.72 11.68
C ASN A 7 0.25 -5.00 10.55
N PRO A 8 0.56 -3.73 10.28
CA PRO A 8 -0.18 -2.92 9.32
C PRO A 8 0.21 -3.18 7.87
N HIS A 9 1.25 -4.00 7.62
CA HIS A 9 1.80 -4.26 6.29
C HIS A 9 2.08 -5.76 6.13
N LEU A 10 1.09 -6.50 5.64
CA LEU A 10 1.18 -7.95 5.45
C LEU A 10 0.59 -8.35 4.11
N HIS A 11 1.44 -8.87 3.20
CA HIS A 11 0.99 -9.43 1.93
C HIS A 11 0.43 -10.83 2.15
N ALA A 12 -0.72 -11.12 1.54
CA ALA A 12 -1.36 -12.41 1.58
C ALA A 12 -1.15 -13.17 0.25
N PRO A 13 -1.39 -14.49 0.22
CA PRO A 13 -1.40 -15.26 -1.03
C PRO A 13 -2.28 -14.62 -2.10
N GLY A 14 -1.82 -14.64 -3.34
CA GLY A 14 -2.54 -14.07 -4.48
C GLY A 14 -2.32 -12.57 -4.70
N THR A 15 -1.46 -11.90 -3.91
CA THR A 15 -1.05 -10.52 -4.19
C THR A 15 -0.40 -10.40 -5.58
N LEU A 16 -0.62 -9.26 -6.25
CA LEU A 16 -0.20 -9.08 -7.65
C LEU A 16 1.32 -9.12 -7.85
N THR A 17 2.08 -8.76 -6.81
CA THR A 17 3.56 -8.82 -6.80
C THR A 17 4.05 -9.23 -5.42
N ASN A 18 5.28 -9.77 -5.33
CA ASN A 18 5.94 -10.18 -4.07
C ASN A 18 5.12 -11.21 -3.26
N ASP A 19 4.46 -12.14 -3.94
CA ASP A 19 3.76 -13.24 -3.28
C ASP A 19 4.77 -14.24 -2.70
N GLY A 20 4.93 -14.21 -1.37
CA GLY A 20 5.85 -15.08 -0.65
C GLY A 20 5.26 -16.44 -0.26
N PHE A 21 3.94 -16.60 -0.39
CA PHE A 21 3.23 -17.82 -0.02
C PHE A 21 2.64 -18.57 -1.22
N GLY A 22 2.55 -17.93 -2.41
CA GLY A 22 1.92 -18.53 -3.58
C GLY A 22 0.47 -18.93 -3.27
N ASP A 23 0.14 -20.21 -3.43
CA ASP A 23 -1.20 -20.74 -3.14
C ASP A 23 -1.35 -21.31 -1.71
N ASP A 24 -0.33 -21.18 -0.85
CA ASP A 24 -0.34 -21.76 0.51
C ASP A 24 -1.11 -20.87 1.51
N TRP A 25 -2.41 -20.80 1.34
CA TRP A 25 -3.31 -20.10 2.26
C TRP A 25 -3.29 -20.65 3.67
N ASP A 26 -3.19 -21.98 3.85
CA ASP A 26 -3.19 -22.59 5.17
C ASP A 26 -1.90 -22.29 5.93
N GLY A 27 -0.76 -22.35 5.26
CA GLY A 27 0.53 -21.93 5.83
C GLY A 27 0.53 -20.46 6.24
N PHE A 28 0.00 -19.55 5.39
CA PHE A 28 -0.15 -18.14 5.69
C PHE A 28 -0.99 -17.90 6.96
N LEU A 29 -2.19 -18.48 7.01
CA LEU A 29 -3.09 -18.32 8.15
C LEU A 29 -2.51 -18.92 9.44
N LYS A 30 -1.90 -20.11 9.37
CA LYS A 30 -1.22 -20.75 10.52
C LYS A 30 -0.06 -19.92 11.04
N ALA A 31 0.72 -19.26 10.16
CA ALA A 31 1.81 -18.40 10.59
C ALA A 31 1.29 -17.21 11.42
N ILE A 32 0.16 -16.63 11.06
CA ILE A 32 -0.48 -15.56 11.85
C ILE A 32 -1.04 -16.10 13.17
N GLU A 33 -1.76 -17.23 13.13
CA GLU A 33 -2.42 -17.86 14.28
C GLU A 33 -1.43 -18.31 15.36
N SER A 34 -0.22 -18.73 14.94
CA SER A 34 0.86 -19.19 15.82
C SER A 34 1.82 -18.07 16.23
N ALA A 35 1.65 -16.84 15.75
CA ALA A 35 2.57 -15.74 16.03
C ALA A 35 2.67 -15.45 17.54
N SER A 36 3.90 -15.31 18.03
CA SER A 36 4.19 -14.91 19.41
C SER A 36 5.12 -13.69 19.43
N PRO A 37 4.73 -12.58 20.08
CA PRO A 37 3.44 -12.33 20.71
C PRO A 37 2.29 -12.29 19.68
N VAL A 38 1.07 -12.51 20.15
CA VAL A 38 -0.14 -12.52 19.31
C VAL A 38 -0.30 -11.22 18.54
N VAL A 39 -0.62 -11.34 17.25
CA VAL A 39 -1.01 -10.20 16.40
C VAL A 39 -2.53 -10.03 16.49
N GLU A 40 -2.97 -8.88 16.97
CA GLU A 40 -4.40 -8.60 17.16
C GLU A 40 -5.00 -7.74 16.04
N VAL A 41 -4.16 -7.03 15.28
CA VAL A 41 -4.59 -6.14 14.19
C VAL A 41 -3.74 -6.39 12.96
N LEU A 42 -4.40 -6.55 11.80
CA LEU A 42 -3.76 -6.82 10.51
C LEU A 42 -4.17 -5.77 9.47
N GLY A 43 -3.20 -5.13 8.84
CA GLY A 43 -3.36 -4.43 7.59
C GLY A 43 -3.00 -5.38 6.44
N ILE A 44 -4.00 -5.84 5.71
CA ILE A 44 -3.77 -6.73 4.56
C ILE A 44 -3.40 -5.89 3.36
N THR A 45 -2.15 -6.03 2.96
CA THR A 45 -1.54 -5.22 1.91
C THR A 45 -1.70 -5.89 0.56
N ASP A 46 -2.19 -5.12 -0.39
CA ASP A 46 -2.23 -5.53 -1.80
C ASP A 46 -1.80 -4.37 -2.69
N TYR A 47 -1.22 -4.68 -3.84
CA TYR A 47 -0.82 -3.66 -4.80
C TYR A 47 -2.01 -3.22 -5.63
N LEU A 48 -2.39 -1.93 -5.51
CA LEU A 48 -3.41 -1.28 -6.36
C LEU A 48 -4.84 -1.84 -6.22
N THR A 49 -5.06 -2.84 -5.37
CA THR A 49 -6.34 -3.53 -5.18
C THR A 49 -6.57 -3.85 -3.72
N ILE A 50 -7.71 -4.48 -3.41
CA ILE A 50 -8.06 -5.01 -2.08
C ILE A 50 -8.51 -6.48 -2.14
N GLU A 51 -8.11 -7.22 -3.18
CA GLU A 51 -8.55 -8.61 -3.37
C GLU A 51 -8.05 -9.51 -2.23
N CYS A 52 -6.78 -9.35 -1.83
CA CYS A 52 -6.22 -10.08 -0.69
C CYS A 52 -6.95 -9.76 0.62
N TYR A 53 -7.33 -8.50 0.84
CA TYR A 53 -8.14 -8.13 2.00
C TYR A 53 -9.49 -8.86 2.00
N LYS A 54 -10.21 -8.86 0.86
CA LYS A 54 -11.50 -9.57 0.72
C LYS A 54 -11.33 -11.06 1.02
N ALA A 55 -10.27 -11.68 0.50
CA ALA A 55 -9.98 -13.10 0.73
C ALA A 55 -9.66 -13.41 2.19
N VAL A 56 -8.79 -12.63 2.86
CA VAL A 56 -8.46 -12.83 4.28
C VAL A 56 -9.67 -12.56 5.17
N LYS A 57 -10.49 -11.55 4.83
CA LYS A 57 -11.74 -11.29 5.54
C LYS A 57 -12.68 -12.48 5.47
N ALA A 58 -12.86 -13.08 4.31
CA ALA A 58 -13.67 -14.30 4.14
C ALA A 58 -13.16 -15.46 4.99
N GLN A 59 -11.84 -15.66 5.09
CA GLN A 59 -11.24 -16.67 5.98
C GLN A 59 -11.55 -16.39 7.46
N LYS A 60 -11.48 -15.11 7.88
CA LYS A 60 -11.85 -14.73 9.24
C LYS A 60 -13.33 -14.96 9.52
N ASP A 61 -14.21 -14.61 8.59
CA ASP A 61 -15.66 -14.82 8.71
C ASP A 61 -16.00 -16.34 8.78
N ALA A 62 -15.16 -17.19 8.16
CA ALA A 62 -15.22 -18.65 8.27
C ALA A 62 -14.59 -19.24 9.54
N GLY A 63 -14.16 -18.39 10.49
CA GLY A 63 -13.68 -18.80 11.81
C GLY A 63 -12.15 -18.93 11.94
N ARG A 64 -11.37 -18.64 10.90
CA ARG A 64 -9.90 -18.54 11.00
C ARG A 64 -9.50 -17.24 11.72
N LEU A 65 -8.26 -17.13 12.12
CA LEU A 65 -7.68 -15.95 12.79
C LEU A 65 -8.45 -15.54 14.07
N PRO A 66 -8.74 -16.46 15.00
CA PRO A 66 -9.65 -16.20 16.13
C PRO A 66 -9.13 -15.12 17.09
N LYS A 67 -7.81 -14.90 17.13
CA LYS A 67 -7.18 -13.88 18.00
C LYS A 67 -7.07 -12.51 17.35
N VAL A 68 -7.26 -12.41 16.03
CA VAL A 68 -7.23 -11.15 15.29
C VAL A 68 -8.55 -10.43 15.51
N LYS A 69 -8.50 -9.20 16.02
CA LYS A 69 -9.68 -8.39 16.35
C LYS A 69 -10.09 -7.46 15.26
N LEU A 70 -9.10 -6.97 14.49
CA LEU A 70 -9.33 -6.05 13.38
C LEU A 70 -8.50 -6.47 12.18
N ILE A 71 -9.14 -6.48 11.02
CA ILE A 71 -8.47 -6.59 9.71
C ILE A 71 -8.91 -5.37 8.90
N PHE A 72 -7.96 -4.64 8.32
CA PHE A 72 -8.25 -3.48 7.48
C PHE A 72 -7.50 -3.55 6.15
N PRO A 73 -8.05 -2.97 5.06
CA PRO A 73 -7.38 -2.91 3.77
C PRO A 73 -6.20 -1.92 3.81
N ASN A 74 -5.07 -2.36 3.28
CA ASN A 74 -3.89 -1.53 3.03
C ASN A 74 -3.55 -1.63 1.54
N VAL A 75 -3.73 -0.54 0.79
CA VAL A 75 -3.41 -0.50 -0.63
C VAL A 75 -2.05 0.16 -0.82
N GLU A 76 -1.11 -0.61 -1.38
CA GLU A 76 0.24 -0.14 -1.68
C GLU A 76 0.34 0.40 -3.10
N PHE A 77 0.94 1.58 -3.23
CA PHE A 77 1.23 2.23 -4.49
C PHE A 77 2.72 2.51 -4.63
N ARG A 78 3.18 2.52 -5.87
CA ARG A 78 4.45 3.15 -6.24
C ARG A 78 4.16 4.48 -6.90
N MET A 79 4.77 5.53 -6.36
CA MET A 79 4.67 6.86 -6.93
C MET A 79 5.54 6.98 -8.20
N THR A 80 5.23 7.96 -9.04
CA THR A 80 6.07 8.32 -10.20
C THR A 80 7.43 8.87 -9.78
N VAL A 81 7.50 9.46 -8.59
CA VAL A 81 8.76 9.91 -7.99
C VAL A 81 9.61 8.72 -7.60
N ALA A 82 10.86 8.73 -8.04
CA ALA A 82 11.83 7.70 -7.73
C ALA A 82 12.94 8.24 -6.80
N THR A 83 13.49 7.34 -5.99
CA THR A 83 14.70 7.57 -5.20
C THR A 83 15.94 7.67 -6.11
N ASP A 84 17.09 8.04 -5.54
CA ASP A 84 18.40 7.99 -6.20
C ASP A 84 18.74 6.61 -6.78
N LYS A 85 18.14 5.55 -6.23
CA LYS A 85 18.25 4.16 -6.73
C LYS A 85 17.24 3.81 -7.82
N LEU A 86 16.54 4.80 -8.38
CA LEU A 86 15.49 4.65 -9.40
C LEU A 86 14.34 3.74 -8.97
N LYS A 87 14.06 3.63 -7.68
CA LYS A 87 12.91 2.91 -7.14
C LYS A 87 11.80 3.90 -6.78
N GLY A 88 10.58 3.63 -7.22
CA GLY A 88 9.41 4.43 -6.86
C GLY A 88 9.19 4.43 -5.35
N ILE A 89 8.75 5.56 -4.81
CA ILE A 89 8.42 5.69 -3.39
C ILE A 89 7.12 4.93 -3.12
N ASN A 90 7.15 4.05 -2.12
CA ASN A 90 5.97 3.32 -1.68
C ASN A 90 5.11 4.18 -0.74
N LEU A 91 3.85 4.28 -1.10
CA LEU A 91 2.80 4.94 -0.35
C LEU A 91 1.67 3.94 -0.10
N HIS A 92 1.07 4.02 1.07
CA HIS A 92 0.01 3.10 1.50
C HIS A 92 -1.25 3.89 1.85
N LEU A 93 -2.40 3.39 1.44
CA LEU A 93 -3.71 3.85 1.87
C LEU A 93 -4.31 2.82 2.82
N LEU A 94 -4.48 3.21 4.08
CA LEU A 94 -5.02 2.38 5.15
C LEU A 94 -6.48 2.77 5.35
N PHE A 95 -7.41 1.92 4.95
CA PHE A 95 -8.84 2.22 4.99
C PHE A 95 -9.51 1.66 6.24
N CYS A 96 -10.42 2.43 6.82
CA CYS A 96 -11.31 1.98 7.88
C CYS A 96 -12.33 0.98 7.32
N PRO A 97 -12.51 -0.21 7.93
CA PRO A 97 -13.42 -1.23 7.43
C PRO A 97 -14.81 -1.20 8.08
N ASP A 98 -15.15 -0.14 8.84
CA ASP A 98 -16.34 -0.13 9.70
C ASP A 98 -17.66 0.02 8.92
N ASP A 99 -17.63 0.73 7.78
CA ASP A 99 -18.82 0.86 6.93
C ASP A 99 -19.10 -0.44 6.16
N ALA A 100 -20.36 -0.83 6.08
CA ALA A 100 -20.77 -2.06 5.41
C ALA A 100 -20.43 -2.06 3.90
N ASP A 101 -20.41 -0.89 3.27
CA ASP A 101 -20.13 -0.66 1.86
C ASP A 101 -18.68 -0.18 1.59
N HIS A 102 -17.77 -0.30 2.60
CA HIS A 102 -16.39 0.17 2.47
C HIS A 102 -15.66 -0.44 1.26
N VAL A 103 -15.90 -1.70 0.93
CA VAL A 103 -15.28 -2.36 -0.24
C VAL A 103 -15.62 -1.62 -1.52
N ASP A 104 -16.91 -1.38 -1.79
CA ASP A 104 -17.38 -0.68 -3.00
C ASP A 104 -16.86 0.77 -3.05
N ARG A 105 -16.79 1.43 -1.88
CA ARG A 105 -16.25 2.79 -1.78
C ARG A 105 -14.77 2.84 -2.10
N ILE A 106 -13.98 1.90 -1.56
CA ILE A 106 -12.55 1.80 -1.84
C ILE A 106 -12.33 1.53 -3.33
N GLU A 107 -13.00 0.54 -3.93
CA GLU A 107 -12.84 0.22 -5.34
C GLU A 107 -13.21 1.38 -6.26
N ARG A 108 -14.26 2.15 -5.91
CA ARG A 108 -14.62 3.38 -6.62
C ARG A 108 -13.54 4.45 -6.50
N ALA A 109 -13.03 4.66 -5.29
CA ALA A 109 -11.96 5.64 -5.05
C ALA A 109 -10.70 5.28 -5.83
N LEU A 110 -10.26 4.01 -5.78
CA LEU A 110 -9.12 3.52 -6.55
C LEU A 110 -9.32 3.71 -8.06
N SER A 111 -10.51 3.40 -8.58
CA SER A 111 -10.84 3.57 -10.01
C SER A 111 -10.84 5.05 -10.46
N SER A 112 -10.79 6.02 -9.55
CA SER A 112 -10.60 7.42 -9.90
C SER A 112 -9.16 7.76 -10.27
N LEU A 113 -8.19 6.96 -9.82
CA LEU A 113 -6.78 7.10 -10.16
C LEU A 113 -6.52 6.55 -11.56
N ALA A 114 -5.64 7.23 -12.28
CA ALA A 114 -5.31 6.85 -13.65
C ALA A 114 -3.80 6.96 -13.93
N PHE A 115 -3.34 6.14 -14.86
CA PHE A 115 -1.97 6.15 -15.36
C PHE A 115 -1.99 6.19 -16.90
N GLU A 116 -1.20 7.07 -17.49
CA GLU A 116 -1.08 7.17 -18.94
C GLU A 116 0.10 6.34 -19.45
N TYR A 117 -0.15 5.52 -20.48
CA TYR A 117 0.86 4.76 -21.19
C TYR A 117 0.53 4.69 -22.69
N LYS A 118 1.48 5.05 -23.56
CA LYS A 118 1.32 5.08 -25.03
C LYS A 118 0.05 5.81 -25.48
N SER A 119 -0.20 7.00 -24.90
CA SER A 119 -1.38 7.85 -25.19
C SER A 119 -2.74 7.20 -24.83
N SER A 120 -2.74 6.14 -24.05
CA SER A 120 -3.94 5.52 -23.50
C SER A 120 -3.95 5.68 -21.99
N GLN A 121 -5.14 5.93 -21.42
CA GLN A 121 -5.31 6.06 -19.99
C GLN A 121 -5.87 4.78 -19.40
N TYR A 122 -5.24 4.29 -18.33
CA TYR A 122 -5.63 3.08 -17.59
C TYR A 122 -6.01 3.46 -16.17
N ARG A 123 -7.14 2.94 -15.68
CA ARG A 123 -7.60 3.18 -14.32
C ARG A 123 -7.10 2.12 -13.35
N CYS A 124 -7.06 2.49 -12.05
CA CYS A 124 -6.63 1.59 -10.99
C CYS A 124 -7.74 0.57 -10.63
N ASN A 125 -7.92 -0.43 -11.47
CA ASN A 125 -8.76 -1.60 -11.24
C ASN A 125 -8.23 -2.81 -12.02
N LEU A 126 -8.66 -4.02 -11.64
CA LEU A 126 -8.11 -5.27 -12.18
C LEU A 126 -8.24 -5.41 -13.70
N ALA A 127 -9.32 -4.93 -14.29
CA ALA A 127 -9.55 -5.03 -15.74
C ALA A 127 -8.56 -4.13 -16.50
N GLU A 128 -8.44 -2.89 -16.07
CA GLU A 128 -7.53 -1.89 -16.67
C GLU A 128 -6.06 -2.23 -16.43
N LEU A 129 -5.71 -2.79 -15.25
CA LEU A 129 -4.36 -3.30 -14.98
C LEU A 129 -4.00 -4.45 -15.95
N ALA A 130 -4.95 -5.35 -16.25
CA ALA A 130 -4.72 -6.39 -17.25
C ALA A 130 -4.51 -5.80 -18.66
N LEU A 131 -5.28 -4.77 -19.04
CA LEU A 131 -5.11 -4.08 -20.31
C LEU A 131 -3.76 -3.37 -20.41
N LEU A 132 -3.35 -2.66 -19.36
CA LEU A 132 -2.03 -2.05 -19.26
C LEU A 132 -0.90 -3.06 -19.40
N GLY A 133 -1.03 -4.20 -18.70
CA GLY A 133 -0.05 -5.28 -18.79
C GLY A 133 0.06 -5.86 -20.19
N LYS A 134 -1.06 -6.09 -20.88
CA LYS A 134 -1.09 -6.52 -22.29
C LYS A 134 -0.46 -5.48 -23.23
N ALA A 135 -0.77 -4.20 -23.03
CA ALA A 135 -0.19 -3.12 -23.83
C ALA A 135 1.32 -2.98 -23.65
N HIS A 136 1.83 -3.21 -22.43
CA HIS A 136 3.25 -3.21 -22.12
C HIS A 136 3.98 -4.44 -22.68
N HIS A 137 3.38 -5.61 -22.58
CA HIS A 137 3.94 -6.90 -23.02
C HIS A 137 3.74 -7.17 -24.52
N ASN A 138 3.22 -6.21 -25.30
CA ASN A 138 2.91 -6.36 -26.71
C ASN A 138 1.90 -7.50 -27.02
N GLY A 139 0.96 -7.73 -26.14
CA GLY A 139 -0.31 -8.40 -26.42
C GLY A 139 -0.46 -9.88 -26.06
N ALA A 140 0.58 -10.67 -26.16
CA ALA A 140 0.48 -12.14 -25.99
C ALA A 140 0.69 -12.60 -24.54
N ILE A 141 -0.23 -12.25 -23.62
CA ILE A 141 -0.15 -12.66 -22.21
C ILE A 141 -1.56 -12.91 -21.65
N GLU A 142 -1.71 -13.95 -20.84
CA GLU A 142 -2.95 -14.27 -20.12
C GLU A 142 -3.34 -13.19 -19.10
N ALA A 143 -4.64 -13.11 -18.77
CA ALA A 143 -5.18 -12.03 -17.93
C ALA A 143 -4.56 -11.99 -16.52
N GLY A 144 -4.30 -13.13 -15.89
CA GLY A 144 -3.68 -13.21 -14.57
C GLY A 144 -2.27 -12.58 -14.55
N PRO A 145 -1.31 -13.14 -15.28
CA PRO A 145 0.02 -12.56 -15.43
C PRO A 145 0.00 -11.10 -15.94
N ALA A 146 -0.93 -10.76 -16.84
CA ALA A 146 -1.07 -9.39 -17.33
C ALA A 146 -1.39 -8.38 -16.22
N ARG A 147 -2.21 -8.76 -15.22
CA ARG A 147 -2.50 -7.91 -14.06
C ARG A 147 -1.24 -7.58 -13.27
N SER A 148 -0.39 -8.57 -13.02
CA SER A 148 0.89 -8.37 -12.30
C SER A 148 1.84 -7.48 -13.11
N VAL A 149 1.94 -7.67 -14.42
CA VAL A 149 2.71 -6.79 -15.32
C VAL A 149 2.16 -5.37 -15.26
N GLY A 150 0.83 -5.20 -15.38
CA GLY A 150 0.18 -3.88 -15.31
C GLY A 150 0.38 -3.19 -13.97
N ALA A 151 0.26 -3.92 -12.87
CA ALA A 151 0.51 -3.39 -11.52
C ALA A 151 1.96 -2.90 -11.35
N ASN A 152 2.93 -3.58 -11.94
CA ASN A 152 4.31 -3.11 -11.93
C ASN A 152 4.54 -1.83 -12.76
N GLN A 153 3.74 -1.58 -13.79
CA GLN A 153 3.84 -0.37 -14.61
C GLN A 153 3.04 0.80 -14.04
N PHE A 154 1.91 0.54 -13.41
CA PHE A 154 1.02 1.58 -12.87
C PHE A 154 1.76 2.38 -11.78
N LYS A 155 1.79 3.69 -11.96
CA LYS A 155 2.37 4.64 -11.00
C LYS A 155 1.33 5.71 -10.67
N VAL A 156 1.42 6.24 -9.46
CA VAL A 156 0.48 7.25 -8.96
C VAL A 156 1.18 8.58 -8.75
N GLU A 157 0.54 9.66 -9.22
CA GLU A 157 0.98 11.02 -8.96
C GLU A 157 0.44 11.53 -7.62
N LEU A 158 1.25 12.27 -6.87
CA LEU A 158 0.81 12.89 -5.61
C LEU A 158 -0.40 13.81 -5.81
N THR A 159 -0.43 14.51 -6.95
CA THR A 159 -1.53 15.41 -7.33
C THR A 159 -2.85 14.68 -7.52
N ASP A 160 -2.83 13.45 -8.04
CA ASP A 160 -4.04 12.66 -8.26
C ASP A 160 -4.54 12.04 -6.96
N LEU A 161 -3.63 11.60 -6.09
CA LEU A 161 -4.00 11.20 -4.71
C LEU A 161 -4.66 12.36 -3.96
N ARG A 162 -4.08 13.56 -4.00
CA ARG A 162 -4.67 14.75 -3.39
C ARG A 162 -6.04 15.12 -3.98
N LYS A 163 -6.25 14.93 -5.28
CA LYS A 163 -7.59 15.11 -5.91
C LYS A 163 -8.58 14.08 -5.39
N MET A 164 -8.18 12.80 -5.30
CA MET A 164 -9.04 11.75 -4.76
C MET A 164 -9.53 12.11 -3.36
N PHE A 165 -8.63 12.52 -2.46
CA PHE A 165 -9.00 12.93 -1.09
C PHE A 165 -9.91 14.16 -1.08
N ARG A 166 -9.65 15.19 -1.90
CA ARG A 166 -10.48 16.41 -1.96
C ARG A 166 -11.87 16.15 -2.52
N ASN A 167 -12.00 15.22 -3.46
CA ASN A 167 -13.24 14.96 -4.18
C ASN A 167 -14.12 13.90 -3.51
N ASP A 168 -13.54 13.10 -2.62
CA ASP A 168 -14.26 12.05 -1.90
C ASP A 168 -14.14 12.26 -0.39
N LYS A 169 -15.22 12.80 0.21
CA LYS A 169 -15.30 13.05 1.64
C LYS A 169 -15.14 11.77 2.46
N TRP A 170 -15.69 10.65 1.97
CA TRP A 170 -15.57 9.37 2.67
C TRP A 170 -14.11 8.92 2.76
N VAL A 171 -13.35 9.05 1.66
CA VAL A 171 -11.91 8.75 1.66
C VAL A 171 -11.17 9.62 2.66
N THR A 172 -11.48 10.93 2.70
CA THR A 172 -10.85 11.87 3.66
C THR A 172 -11.11 11.48 5.12
N GLU A 173 -12.31 10.98 5.42
CA GLU A 173 -12.71 10.62 6.78
C GLU A 173 -12.31 9.20 7.20
N ASN A 174 -12.08 8.30 6.23
CA ASN A 174 -11.90 6.86 6.47
C ASN A 174 -10.57 6.28 5.94
N CYS A 175 -9.64 7.14 5.51
CA CYS A 175 -8.35 6.69 4.99
C CYS A 175 -7.18 7.44 5.64
N LEU A 176 -6.21 6.69 6.12
CA LEU A 176 -4.90 7.23 6.51
C LEU A 176 -3.89 6.96 5.41
N VAL A 177 -3.09 7.97 5.11
CA VAL A 177 -1.94 7.85 4.20
C VAL A 177 -0.71 7.48 5.02
N ALA A 178 -0.04 6.40 4.64
CA ALA A 178 1.26 6.05 5.21
C ALA A 178 2.33 6.07 4.12
N VAL A 179 3.54 6.50 4.46
CA VAL A 179 4.67 6.50 3.55
C VAL A 179 5.86 5.75 4.16
N ALA A 180 6.57 5.00 3.35
CA ALA A 180 7.80 4.35 3.77
C ALA A 180 8.93 5.38 3.94
N ALA A 181 9.70 5.23 5.03
CA ALA A 181 10.88 6.04 5.33
C ALA A 181 12.19 5.27 5.08
N SER A 182 12.19 4.35 4.11
CA SER A 182 13.39 3.58 3.76
C SER A 182 14.28 4.35 2.78
N ASN A 183 15.57 3.95 2.72
CA ASN A 183 16.50 4.48 1.72
C ASN A 183 16.31 3.86 0.33
N ASN A 184 15.53 2.79 0.21
CA ASN A 184 15.33 2.09 -1.06
C ASN A 184 14.10 2.59 -1.80
N ASP A 185 12.96 2.58 -1.13
CA ASP A 185 11.63 2.81 -1.69
C ASP A 185 10.79 3.76 -0.82
N GLY A 186 11.46 4.57 -0.02
CA GLY A 186 10.86 5.55 0.88
C GLY A 186 11.48 6.94 0.77
N THR A 187 10.94 7.87 1.54
CA THR A 187 11.33 9.29 1.49
C THR A 187 12.77 9.55 1.93
N ALA A 188 13.38 8.68 2.74
CA ALA A 188 14.79 8.79 3.07
C ALA A 188 15.71 8.62 1.84
N GLY A 189 15.27 7.94 0.78
CA GLY A 189 15.99 7.87 -0.48
C GLY A 189 16.02 9.16 -1.30
N LEU A 190 15.29 10.20 -0.89
CA LEU A 190 15.29 11.54 -1.50
C LEU A 190 16.22 12.54 -0.78
N GLN A 191 16.80 12.17 0.35
CA GLN A 191 17.55 13.11 1.18
C GLN A 191 18.93 13.49 0.65
N TYR A 192 19.47 12.72 -0.29
CA TYR A 192 20.83 12.89 -0.79
C TYR A 192 20.95 13.97 -1.88
N ASP A 193 19.84 14.44 -2.42
CA ASP A 193 19.81 15.53 -3.39
C ASP A 193 18.91 16.67 -2.87
N ALA A 194 19.52 17.83 -2.66
CA ALA A 194 18.81 19.01 -2.18
C ALA A 194 17.67 19.46 -3.10
N SER A 195 17.71 19.12 -4.40
CA SER A 195 16.63 19.42 -5.35
C SER A 195 15.32 18.68 -5.05
N PHE A 196 15.38 17.58 -4.29
CA PHE A 196 14.21 16.81 -3.87
C PHE A 196 13.65 17.21 -2.50
N ALA A 197 14.26 18.16 -1.79
CA ALA A 197 13.84 18.54 -0.43
C ALA A 197 12.37 19.01 -0.37
N ALA A 198 11.95 19.87 -1.32
CA ALA A 198 10.57 20.33 -1.41
C ALA A 198 9.59 19.18 -1.69
N LEU A 199 9.93 18.31 -2.62
CA LEU A 199 9.10 17.14 -2.97
C LEU A 199 8.98 16.16 -1.80
N ARG A 200 10.08 15.89 -1.09
CA ARG A 200 10.07 15.08 0.13
C ARG A 200 9.13 15.68 1.17
N GLN A 201 9.24 16.98 1.43
CA GLN A 201 8.37 17.70 2.35
C GLN A 201 6.90 17.58 1.94
N GLU A 202 6.58 17.71 0.65
CA GLU A 202 5.22 17.56 0.12
C GLU A 202 4.64 16.17 0.37
N ILE A 203 5.43 15.12 0.18
CA ILE A 203 5.03 13.73 0.42
C ILE A 203 4.83 13.48 1.92
N GLU A 204 5.79 13.87 2.75
CA GLU A 204 5.75 13.66 4.20
C GLU A 204 4.64 14.47 4.87
N THR A 205 4.34 15.68 4.38
CA THR A 205 3.21 16.51 4.87
C THR A 205 1.85 15.91 4.47
N PHE A 206 1.77 15.20 3.35
CA PHE A 206 0.55 14.50 2.94
C PHE A 206 0.32 13.22 3.74
N ALA A 207 1.36 12.62 4.30
CA ALA A 207 1.28 11.40 5.08
C ALA A 207 0.79 11.64 6.52
N HIS A 208 -0.06 10.74 7.01
CA HIS A 208 -0.51 10.69 8.41
C HIS A 208 0.36 9.75 9.23
N VAL A 209 1.02 8.79 8.58
CA VAL A 209 1.80 7.72 9.23
C VAL A 209 3.13 7.54 8.48
N ILE A 210 4.20 7.32 9.23
CA ILE A 210 5.50 6.96 8.68
C ILE A 210 5.80 5.50 9.02
N PHE A 211 6.03 4.67 7.99
CA PHE A 211 6.52 3.31 8.17
C PHE A 211 8.06 3.31 8.16
N SER A 212 8.65 2.97 9.29
CA SER A 212 10.09 2.82 9.40
C SER A 212 10.46 1.50 10.07
N SER A 213 11.35 0.75 9.43
CA SER A 213 11.97 -0.44 10.02
C SER A 213 13.20 -0.11 10.87
N ASN A 214 13.69 1.14 10.83
CA ASN A 214 14.86 1.58 11.58
C ASN A 214 14.46 2.22 12.91
N ALA A 215 14.61 1.48 14.00
CA ALA A 215 14.30 1.98 15.34
C ALA A 215 15.10 3.24 15.74
N LYS A 216 16.30 3.46 15.16
CA LYS A 216 17.14 4.65 15.44
C LYS A 216 16.52 5.94 14.91
N THR A 217 15.63 5.88 13.91
CA THR A 217 14.95 7.07 13.37
C THR A 217 13.70 7.46 14.16
N ARG A 218 13.33 6.68 15.19
CA ARG A 218 12.11 6.90 15.99
C ARG A 218 12.04 8.28 16.59
N ASP A 219 13.12 8.72 17.23
CA ASP A 219 13.14 10.00 17.95
C ASP A 219 13.11 11.20 17.00
N PHE A 220 13.68 11.06 15.80
CA PHE A 220 13.51 12.03 14.73
C PHE A 220 12.02 12.16 14.33
N TRP A 221 11.36 11.05 13.99
CA TRP A 221 9.94 11.08 13.61
C TRP A 221 8.99 11.53 14.72
N LEU A 222 9.42 11.43 15.99
CA LEU A 222 8.72 11.97 17.15
C LEU A 222 9.07 13.44 17.45
N GLY A 223 9.91 14.07 16.62
CA GLY A 223 10.35 15.45 16.82
C GLY A 223 11.26 15.65 18.04
N LYS A 224 11.93 14.58 18.50
CA LYS A 224 12.82 14.61 19.68
C LYS A 224 14.29 14.79 19.32
N SER A 225 14.66 14.64 18.06
CA SER A 225 16.00 14.84 17.55
C SER A 225 15.98 15.61 16.23
N SER A 226 17.10 16.22 15.86
CA SER A 226 17.25 16.94 14.58
C SER A 226 17.63 15.99 13.45
N SER A 227 17.53 16.47 12.19
CA SER A 227 18.01 15.73 11.02
C SER A 227 19.52 15.46 11.05
N ASP A 228 20.29 16.26 11.80
CA ASP A 228 21.74 16.11 11.93
C ASP A 228 22.12 14.90 12.78
N ASP A 229 21.23 14.43 13.65
CA ASP A 229 21.42 13.22 14.46
C ASP A 229 21.24 11.91 13.65
N LEU A 230 20.83 12.01 12.38
CA LEU A 230 20.59 10.84 11.49
C LEU A 230 21.74 10.55 10.51
N LYS A 231 22.84 11.31 10.59
CA LYS A 231 24.03 11.14 9.73
C LYS A 231 24.91 10.00 10.17
#